data_493eb2c629375c505771e7dc59311f13
#
_entry.id   493eb2c629375c505771e7dc59311f13
#
_cell.length_a   1.000
_cell.length_b   1.000
_cell.length_c   1.000
_cell.angle_alpha   90.00
_cell.angle_beta   90.00
_cell.angle_gamma   90.00
#
_symmetry.space_group_name_H-M   'P 1'
#
loop_
_entity.id
_entity.type
_entity.pdbx_description
1 polymer ?
#
loop_
_entity_poly.entity_id
_entity_poly.type
_entity_poly.pdbx_seq_one_letter_code
_entity_poly.pdbx_strand_id
1 'polypeptide(L)'
;EDILKDYQRLSREAELKKPPKLLKNGRLTTPVLAGLFHPAVYLTNERYEKQELCFILSHELTHYQRRDLWYKLLMQAVVSIYWFNPFLYKMRRDAERTVENLCDARVVGGFSSQEQLSYSRLLLKTAAKQSRVPYLAAGLNDGILVFKERIRCMRNLSAMKRCRFPAVLLCA
;
A
#
# COMPACT_ATOMS: atom_id res chain seq x y z
N GLU A 1 -9.82 19.74 10.40
CA GLU A 1 -11.19 19.42 9.93
C GLU A 1 -11.20 18.88 8.51
N ASP A 2 -10.41 19.41 7.59
CA ASP A 2 -10.40 18.98 6.17
C ASP A 2 -9.93 17.53 5.98
N ILE A 3 -8.94 17.08 6.74
CA ILE A 3 -8.43 15.69 6.68
C ILE A 3 -9.53 14.68 7.01
N LEU A 4 -10.36 14.98 8.00
CA LEU A 4 -11.42 14.06 8.42
C LEU A 4 -12.54 14.00 7.37
N LYS A 5 -12.85 15.10 6.71
CA LYS A 5 -13.84 15.15 5.61
C LYS A 5 -13.35 14.33 4.40
N ASP A 6 -12.08 14.51 4.00
CA ASP A 6 -11.49 13.72 2.90
C ASP A 6 -11.44 12.22 3.25
N TYR A 7 -11.09 11.88 4.50
CA TYR A 7 -11.11 10.50 4.98
C TYR A 7 -12.51 9.87 4.95
N GLN A 8 -13.53 10.60 5.40
CA GLN A 8 -14.91 10.10 5.37
C GLN A 8 -15.44 9.94 3.93
N ARG A 9 -15.05 10.84 3.02
CA ARG A 9 -15.38 10.73 1.60
C ARG A 9 -14.77 9.48 1.00
N LEU A 10 -13.46 9.29 1.13
CA LEU A 10 -12.73 8.13 0.62
C LEU A 10 -13.23 6.81 1.22
N SER A 11 -13.59 6.80 2.51
CA SER A 11 -14.15 5.62 3.16
C SER A 11 -15.52 5.23 2.58
N ARG A 12 -16.34 6.21 2.18
CA ARG A 12 -17.62 5.97 1.50
C ARG A 12 -17.42 5.50 0.06
N GLU A 13 -16.49 6.12 -0.67
CA GLU A 13 -16.12 5.69 -2.03
C GLU A 13 -15.58 4.26 -2.06
N ALA A 14 -14.88 3.85 -1.01
CA ALA A 14 -14.41 2.47 -0.81
C ALA A 14 -15.49 1.52 -0.25
N GLU A 15 -16.75 1.97 -0.08
CA GLU A 15 -17.88 1.18 0.43
C GLU A 15 -17.61 0.48 1.78
N LEU A 16 -16.83 1.12 2.65
CA LEU A 16 -16.45 0.53 3.92
C LEU A 16 -17.58 0.66 4.95
N LYS A 17 -18.18 -0.46 5.35
CA LYS A 17 -19.22 -0.49 6.41
C LYS A 17 -18.72 0.00 7.77
N LYS A 18 -17.45 -0.30 8.09
CA LYS A 18 -16.78 0.11 9.33
C LYS A 18 -15.37 0.57 8.99
N PRO A 19 -15.17 1.87 8.69
CA PRO A 19 -13.84 2.37 8.38
C PRO A 19 -12.91 2.28 9.60
N PRO A 20 -11.59 2.04 9.42
CA PRO A 20 -10.63 2.02 10.50
C PRO A 20 -10.55 3.40 11.18
N LYS A 21 -10.07 3.45 12.42
CA LYS A 21 -9.85 4.74 13.10
C LYS A 21 -8.72 5.51 12.42
N LEU A 22 -8.86 6.84 12.33
CA LEU A 22 -7.79 7.71 11.86
C LEU A 22 -7.09 8.33 13.06
N LEU A 23 -5.80 8.08 13.23
CA LEU A 23 -4.99 8.52 14.36
C LEU A 23 -3.72 9.22 13.87
N LYS A 24 -3.16 10.12 14.68
CA LYS A 24 -1.85 10.74 14.44
C LYS A 24 -0.81 10.15 15.38
N ASN A 25 0.38 9.85 14.84
CA ASN A 25 1.52 9.38 15.63
C ASN A 25 2.82 10.01 15.11
N GLY A 26 3.44 10.85 15.94
CA GLY A 26 4.67 11.56 15.58
C GLY A 26 5.95 10.70 15.57
N ARG A 27 5.87 9.45 16.02
CA ARG A 27 7.02 8.52 16.02
C ARG A 27 7.15 7.75 14.70
N LEU A 28 6.12 7.81 13.85
CA LEU A 28 6.13 7.12 12.57
C LEU A 28 6.81 8.00 11.50
N THR A 29 7.58 7.36 10.65
CA THR A 29 8.24 7.99 9.49
C THR A 29 7.34 8.00 8.25
N THR A 30 6.42 7.04 8.15
CA THR A 30 5.46 6.92 7.06
C THR A 30 4.09 6.57 7.62
N PRO A 31 2.98 6.99 6.97
CA PRO A 31 1.65 6.52 7.30
C PRO A 31 1.55 5.00 7.20
N VAL A 32 0.70 4.40 8.03
CA VAL A 32 0.54 2.94 8.05
C VAL A 32 -0.82 2.54 8.60
N LEU A 33 -1.40 1.50 8.00
CA LEU A 33 -2.53 0.76 8.58
C LEU A 33 -1.99 -0.28 9.56
N ALA A 34 -2.43 -0.23 10.82
CA ALA A 34 -2.05 -1.21 11.84
C ALA A 34 -3.24 -1.61 12.71
N GLY A 35 -3.08 -2.76 13.41
CA GLY A 35 -4.11 -3.31 14.28
C GLY A 35 -5.00 -4.35 13.60
N LEU A 36 -4.94 -5.60 14.09
CA LEU A 36 -5.64 -6.73 13.47
C LEU A 36 -7.14 -6.73 13.85
N PHE A 37 -7.43 -6.55 15.14
CA PHE A 37 -8.80 -6.57 15.68
C PHE A 37 -9.40 -5.17 15.78
N HIS A 38 -8.57 -4.15 15.99
CA HIS A 38 -8.96 -2.75 16.07
C HIS A 38 -8.11 -1.95 15.07
N PRO A 39 -8.38 -2.09 13.77
CA PRO A 39 -7.58 -1.44 12.73
C PRO A 39 -7.67 0.08 12.83
N ALA A 40 -6.51 0.73 12.69
CA ALA A 40 -6.39 2.16 12.61
C ALA A 40 -5.37 2.57 11.54
N VAL A 41 -5.67 3.65 10.84
CA VAL A 41 -4.73 4.32 9.96
C VAL A 41 -3.99 5.37 10.77
N TYR A 42 -2.69 5.23 10.87
CA TYR A 42 -1.81 6.16 11.59
C TYR A 42 -1.17 7.11 10.58
N LEU A 43 -1.42 8.40 10.75
CA LEU A 43 -0.74 9.45 10.00
C LEU A 43 0.47 9.94 10.80
N THR A 44 1.50 10.39 10.10
CA THR A 44 2.65 11.06 10.71
C THR A 44 2.32 12.52 11.06
N ASN A 45 3.20 13.19 11.78
CA ASN A 45 3.06 14.63 12.06
C ASN A 45 3.47 15.53 10.88
N GLU A 46 3.87 14.94 9.75
CA GLU A 46 4.21 15.70 8.56
C GLU A 46 3.00 16.42 7.96
N ARG A 47 3.29 17.55 7.32
CA ARG A 47 2.30 18.23 6.49
C ARG A 47 2.34 17.61 5.09
N TYR A 48 1.23 17.02 4.70
CA TYR A 48 1.01 16.50 3.36
C TYR A 48 0.21 17.51 2.55
N GLU A 49 0.51 17.62 1.27
CA GLU A 49 -0.40 18.28 0.35
C GLU A 49 -1.73 17.51 0.30
N LYS A 50 -2.82 18.20 0.01
CA LYS A 50 -4.16 17.58 -0.01
C LYS A 50 -4.22 16.36 -0.94
N GLN A 51 -3.60 16.46 -2.11
CA GLN A 51 -3.54 15.37 -3.08
C GLN A 51 -2.69 14.20 -2.57
N GLU A 52 -1.51 14.46 -1.98
CA GLU A 52 -0.66 13.44 -1.37
C GLU A 52 -1.42 12.68 -0.27
N LEU A 53 -2.14 13.40 0.58
CA LEU A 53 -2.93 12.82 1.66
C LEU A 53 -4.05 11.92 1.13
N CYS A 54 -4.77 12.35 0.08
CA CYS A 54 -5.79 11.51 -0.55
C CYS A 54 -5.20 10.22 -1.11
N PHE A 55 -4.03 10.27 -1.74
CA PHE A 55 -3.35 9.08 -2.25
C PHE A 55 -2.95 8.12 -1.12
N ILE A 56 -2.37 8.64 -0.04
CA ILE A 56 -1.99 7.86 1.15
C ILE A 56 -3.22 7.18 1.75
N LEU A 57 -4.28 7.95 2.00
CA LEU A 57 -5.50 7.40 2.59
C LEU A 57 -6.15 6.34 1.69
N SER A 58 -6.20 6.57 0.39
CA SER A 58 -6.72 5.58 -0.57
C SER A 58 -5.91 4.29 -0.56
N HIS A 59 -4.58 4.38 -0.44
CA HIS A 59 -3.69 3.23 -0.34
C HIS A 59 -3.95 2.42 0.94
N GLU A 60 -3.97 3.07 2.11
CA GLU A 60 -4.21 2.42 3.39
C GLU A 60 -5.62 1.83 3.50
N LEU A 61 -6.65 2.51 2.97
CA LEU A 61 -8.01 1.99 2.92
C LEU A 61 -8.13 0.79 1.98
N THR A 62 -7.35 0.75 0.91
CA THR A 62 -7.28 -0.42 0.01
C THR A 62 -6.70 -1.63 0.72
N HIS A 63 -5.62 -1.49 1.50
CA HIS A 63 -5.08 -2.56 2.34
C HIS A 63 -6.12 -3.08 3.35
N TYR A 64 -6.87 -2.15 3.96
CA TYR A 64 -7.94 -2.51 4.90
C TYR A 64 -9.05 -3.29 4.21
N GLN A 65 -9.54 -2.82 3.07
CA GLN A 65 -10.62 -3.46 2.30
C GLN A 65 -10.24 -4.89 1.86
N ARG A 66 -8.99 -5.10 1.48
CA ARG A 66 -8.45 -6.39 1.04
C ARG A 66 -8.08 -7.33 2.19
N ARG A 67 -8.13 -6.83 3.45
CA ARG A 67 -7.70 -7.56 4.64
C ARG A 67 -6.23 -8.01 4.59
N ASP A 68 -5.36 -7.21 3.99
CA ASP A 68 -3.96 -7.55 3.78
C ASP A 68 -3.19 -7.80 5.09
N LEU A 69 -3.64 -7.21 6.22
CA LEU A 69 -3.08 -7.50 7.55
C LEU A 69 -3.26 -8.97 7.97
N TRP A 70 -4.41 -9.56 7.66
CA TRP A 70 -4.67 -10.97 7.95
C TRP A 70 -3.82 -11.89 7.09
N TYR A 71 -3.65 -11.53 5.81
CA TYR A 71 -2.77 -12.25 4.91
C TYR A 71 -1.31 -12.21 5.37
N LYS A 72 -0.82 -11.01 5.76
CA LYS A 72 0.54 -10.84 6.30
C LYS A 72 0.74 -11.66 7.58
N LEU A 73 -0.26 -11.72 8.47
CA LEU A 73 -0.22 -12.56 9.67
C LEU A 73 -0.17 -14.05 9.33
N LEU A 74 -1.00 -14.53 8.40
CA LEU A 74 -0.98 -15.92 7.96
C LEU A 74 0.39 -16.30 7.40
N MET A 75 0.95 -15.48 6.52
CA MET A 75 2.29 -15.70 5.97
C MET A 75 3.36 -15.73 7.06
N GLN A 76 3.26 -14.87 8.07
CA GLN A 76 4.17 -14.87 9.21
C GLN A 76 4.05 -16.15 10.02
N ALA A 77 2.83 -16.65 10.27
CA ALA A 77 2.59 -17.91 10.98
C ALA A 77 3.20 -19.10 10.22
N VAL A 78 3.00 -19.16 8.90
CA VAL A 78 3.60 -20.23 8.07
C VAL A 78 5.13 -20.21 8.15
N VAL A 79 5.75 -19.03 8.01
CA VAL A 79 7.21 -18.90 8.12
C VAL A 79 7.69 -19.25 9.54
N SER A 80 6.91 -18.95 10.59
CA SER A 80 7.28 -19.29 11.96
C SER A 80 7.25 -20.80 12.22
N ILE A 81 6.28 -21.51 11.64
CA ILE A 81 6.18 -22.98 11.78
C ILE A 81 7.32 -23.66 11.01
N TYR A 82 7.59 -23.19 9.79
CA TYR A 82 8.59 -23.77 8.89
C TYR A 82 9.86 -22.90 8.83
N TRP A 83 10.29 -22.37 9.96
CA TRP A 83 11.42 -21.42 10.07
C TRP A 83 12.74 -21.93 9.47
N PHE A 84 12.93 -23.25 9.40
CA PHE A 84 14.11 -23.90 8.85
C PHE A 84 14.13 -23.94 7.31
N ASN A 85 13.02 -23.60 6.64
CA ASN A 85 12.92 -23.65 5.20
C ASN A 85 13.19 -22.28 4.55
N PRO A 86 14.37 -22.06 3.91
CA PRO A 86 14.73 -20.77 3.32
C PRO A 86 13.82 -20.37 2.15
N PHE A 87 13.17 -21.32 1.50
CA PHE A 87 12.26 -21.05 0.38
C PHE A 87 11.03 -20.24 0.83
N LEU A 88 10.53 -20.47 2.03
CA LEU A 88 9.36 -19.75 2.57
C LEU A 88 9.66 -18.27 2.84
N TYR A 89 10.89 -17.94 3.22
CA TYR A 89 11.28 -16.53 3.37
C TYR A 89 11.24 -15.78 2.03
N LYS A 90 11.69 -16.45 0.95
CA LYS A 90 11.59 -15.89 -0.39
C LYS A 90 10.12 -15.75 -0.81
N MET A 91 9.32 -16.80 -0.61
CA MET A 91 7.89 -16.79 -0.93
C MET A 91 7.15 -15.67 -0.18
N ARG A 92 7.42 -15.46 1.11
CA ARG A 92 6.84 -14.35 1.89
C ARG A 92 7.21 -13.00 1.27
N ARG A 93 8.47 -12.79 0.92
CA ARG A 93 8.95 -11.54 0.32
C ARG A 93 8.26 -11.26 -1.02
N ASP A 94 8.13 -12.28 -1.86
CA ASP A 94 7.47 -12.17 -3.16
C ASP A 94 5.96 -11.91 -3.00
N ALA A 95 5.34 -12.54 -2.00
CA ALA A 95 3.95 -12.30 -1.63
C ALA A 95 3.71 -10.86 -1.13
N GLU A 96 4.56 -10.34 -0.26
CA GLU A 96 4.50 -8.95 0.22
C GLU A 96 4.61 -7.96 -0.96
N ARG A 97 5.54 -8.18 -1.91
CA ARG A 97 5.66 -7.38 -3.14
C ARG A 97 4.39 -7.42 -3.99
N THR A 98 3.82 -8.61 -4.14
CA THR A 98 2.58 -8.79 -4.90
C THR A 98 1.41 -8.05 -4.26
N VAL A 99 1.28 -8.10 -2.95
CA VAL A 99 0.26 -7.35 -2.19
C VAL A 99 0.37 -5.85 -2.44
N GLU A 100 1.59 -5.29 -2.37
CA GLU A 100 1.84 -3.87 -2.64
C GLU A 100 1.51 -3.52 -4.10
N ASN A 101 1.97 -4.31 -5.08
CA ASN A 101 1.69 -4.09 -6.50
C ASN A 101 0.18 -4.10 -6.81
N LEU A 102 -0.58 -5.01 -6.19
CA LEU A 102 -2.02 -5.09 -6.35
C LEU A 102 -2.74 -3.91 -5.67
N CYS A 103 -2.24 -3.45 -4.52
CA CYS A 103 -2.76 -2.26 -3.85
C CYS A 103 -2.59 -1.03 -4.72
N ASP A 104 -1.37 -0.78 -5.21
CA ASP A 104 -1.07 0.33 -6.11
C ASP A 104 -1.93 0.28 -7.38
N ALA A 105 -2.04 -0.89 -7.98
CA ALA A 105 -2.83 -1.12 -9.17
C ALA A 105 -4.29 -0.69 -8.99
N ARG A 106 -4.86 -1.00 -7.83
CA ARG A 106 -6.23 -0.66 -7.49
C ARG A 106 -6.38 0.85 -7.24
N VAL A 107 -5.44 1.45 -6.53
CA VAL A 107 -5.43 2.89 -6.26
C VAL A 107 -5.33 3.70 -7.55
N VAL A 108 -4.38 3.37 -8.43
CA VAL A 108 -4.20 4.11 -9.69
C VAL A 108 -5.23 3.78 -10.76
N GLY A 109 -6.06 2.80 -10.49
CA GLY A 109 -7.02 2.29 -11.45
C GLY A 109 -7.98 3.30 -12.04
N GLY A 110 -8.30 4.38 -11.33
CA GLY A 110 -9.13 5.49 -11.79
C GLY A 110 -8.36 6.77 -12.12
N PHE A 111 -7.04 6.79 -11.97
CA PHE A 111 -6.23 7.99 -12.08
C PHE A 111 -5.95 8.37 -13.55
N SER A 112 -5.93 9.68 -13.81
CA SER A 112 -5.37 10.25 -15.03
C SER A 112 -3.85 10.04 -15.06
N SER A 113 -3.22 10.20 -16.23
CA SER A 113 -1.77 10.07 -16.40
C SER A 113 -0.98 11.03 -15.49
N GLN A 114 -1.53 12.21 -15.21
CA GLN A 114 -0.90 13.19 -14.34
C GLN A 114 -0.98 12.78 -12.87
N GLU A 115 -2.12 12.26 -12.42
CA GLU A 115 -2.29 11.73 -11.07
C GLU A 115 -1.40 10.50 -10.82
N GLN A 116 -1.26 9.61 -11.82
CA GLN A 116 -0.34 8.47 -11.74
C GLN A 116 1.12 8.92 -11.56
N LEU A 117 1.52 9.99 -12.25
CA LEU A 117 2.85 10.57 -12.09
C LEU A 117 3.03 11.18 -10.69
N SER A 118 2.04 11.90 -10.19
CA SER A 118 2.05 12.48 -8.84
C SER A 118 2.10 11.39 -7.77
N TYR A 119 1.33 10.32 -7.93
CA TYR A 119 1.36 9.15 -7.05
C TYR A 119 2.72 8.45 -7.07
N SER A 120 3.32 8.29 -8.25
CA SER A 120 4.67 7.71 -8.40
C SER A 120 5.74 8.54 -7.69
N ARG A 121 5.65 9.88 -7.75
CA ARG A 121 6.54 10.78 -7.01
C ARG A 121 6.37 10.64 -5.49
N LEU A 122 5.13 10.51 -5.02
CA LEU A 122 4.86 10.26 -3.61
C LEU A 122 5.48 8.95 -3.13
N LEU A 123 5.33 7.86 -3.88
CA LEU A 123 5.96 6.58 -3.57
C LEU A 123 7.49 6.68 -3.50
N LEU A 124 8.11 7.43 -4.43
CA LEU A 124 9.55 7.67 -4.39
C LEU A 124 9.97 8.45 -3.14
N LYS A 125 9.21 9.49 -2.79
CA LYS A 125 9.43 10.30 -1.58
C LYS A 125 9.36 9.45 -0.31
N THR A 126 8.38 8.55 -0.22
CA THR A 126 8.22 7.64 0.93
C THR A 126 9.33 6.58 0.99
N ALA A 127 9.70 5.98 -0.14
CA ALA A 127 10.80 5.03 -0.22
C ALA A 127 12.15 5.64 0.20
N ALA A 128 12.43 6.88 -0.24
CA ALA A 128 13.63 7.62 0.14
C ALA A 128 13.69 7.94 1.65
N LYS A 129 12.54 8.10 2.32
CA LYS A 129 12.47 8.30 3.77
C LYS A 129 12.76 7.01 4.53
N GLN A 130 12.21 5.89 4.07
CA GLN A 130 12.46 4.58 4.69
C GLN A 130 13.93 4.17 4.59
N SER A 131 14.62 4.52 3.51
CA SER A 131 16.04 4.19 3.32
C SER A 131 17.01 4.98 4.23
N ARG A 132 16.54 6.04 4.89
CA ARG A 132 17.35 6.82 5.86
C ARG A 132 17.41 6.19 7.25
N VAL A 133 16.70 5.10 7.51
CA VAL A 133 16.79 4.36 8.77
C VAL A 133 18.01 3.43 8.71
N PRO A 134 19.04 3.60 9.58
CA PRO A 134 20.36 2.94 9.46
C PRO A 134 20.34 1.41 9.52
N TYR A 135 19.22 0.82 9.92
CA TYR A 135 19.08 -0.63 10.10
C TYR A 135 19.00 -1.44 8.80
N LEU A 136 19.01 -0.78 7.63
CA LEU A 136 18.74 -1.43 6.35
C LEU A 136 19.84 -1.21 5.29
N ALA A 137 21.09 -0.99 5.68
CA ALA A 137 22.20 -0.83 4.72
C ALA A 137 22.35 -2.02 3.75
N ALA A 138 21.90 -3.22 4.14
CA ALA A 138 21.86 -4.40 3.26
C ALA A 138 20.66 -4.44 2.29
N GLY A 139 19.64 -3.59 2.50
CA GLY A 139 18.38 -3.60 1.72
C GLY A 139 18.22 -2.43 0.74
N LEU A 140 19.20 -1.53 0.59
CA LEU A 140 19.09 -0.37 -0.29
C LEU A 140 18.85 -0.75 -1.76
N ASN A 141 19.51 -1.81 -2.25
CA ASN A 141 19.25 -2.32 -3.60
C ASN A 141 17.87 -2.96 -3.72
N ASP A 142 17.40 -3.66 -2.70
CA ASP A 142 16.07 -4.28 -2.69
C ASP A 142 14.96 -3.22 -2.70
N GLY A 143 15.10 -2.14 -1.94
CA GLY A 143 14.12 -1.05 -1.90
C GLY A 143 13.93 -0.34 -3.25
N ILE A 144 15.02 -0.07 -3.97
CA ILE A 144 14.97 0.55 -5.30
C ILE A 144 14.39 -0.43 -6.34
N LEU A 145 14.72 -1.71 -6.24
CA LEU A 145 14.18 -2.74 -7.13
C LEU A 145 12.68 -2.92 -6.94
N VAL A 146 12.23 -3.01 -5.70
CA VAL A 146 10.79 -3.07 -5.35
C VAL A 146 10.06 -1.84 -5.88
N PHE A 147 10.63 -0.65 -5.70
CA PHE A 147 10.03 0.57 -6.22
C PHE A 147 9.93 0.57 -7.75
N LYS A 148 11.00 0.17 -8.47
CA LYS A 148 10.97 0.05 -9.93
C LYS A 148 9.89 -0.93 -10.39
N GLU A 149 9.73 -2.02 -9.68
CA GLU A 149 8.72 -3.04 -9.97
C GLU A 149 7.30 -2.50 -9.78
N ARG A 150 7.02 -1.76 -8.68
CA ARG A 150 5.75 -1.08 -8.44
C ARG A 150 5.42 -0.11 -9.59
N ILE A 151 6.35 0.74 -10.00
CA ILE A 151 6.16 1.67 -11.14
C ILE A 151 5.91 0.91 -12.45
N ARG A 152 6.65 -0.16 -12.71
CA ARG A 152 6.45 -0.99 -13.91
C ARG A 152 5.06 -1.63 -13.92
N CYS A 153 4.61 -2.19 -12.80
CA CYS A 153 3.27 -2.76 -12.67
C CYS A 153 2.17 -1.73 -12.91
N MET A 154 2.26 -0.55 -12.31
CA MET A 154 1.30 0.53 -12.51
C MET A 154 1.21 0.94 -14.00
N ARG A 155 2.34 1.09 -14.68
CA ARG A 155 2.40 1.45 -16.10
C ARG A 155 1.81 0.37 -17.01
N ASN A 156 2.09 -0.89 -16.73
CA ASN A 156 1.55 -2.01 -17.52
C ASN A 156 0.03 -2.12 -17.35
N LEU A 157 -0.49 -1.87 -16.16
CA LEU A 157 -1.93 -1.90 -15.90
C LEU A 157 -2.67 -0.76 -16.61
N SER A 158 -2.07 0.43 -16.70
CA SER A 158 -2.64 1.53 -17.48
C SER A 158 -2.63 1.22 -19.00
N ALA A 159 -1.66 0.43 -19.48
CA ALA A 159 -1.63 -0.08 -20.85
C ALA A 159 -2.67 -1.20 -21.08
N MET A 160 -2.85 -2.11 -20.12
CA MET A 160 -3.86 -3.17 -20.20
C MET A 160 -5.30 -2.67 -20.12
N LYS A 161 -5.58 -1.56 -19.44
CA LYS A 161 -6.92 -0.92 -19.46
C LYS A 161 -7.32 -0.35 -20.81
N ARG A 162 -6.38 -0.08 -21.71
CA ARG A 162 -6.66 0.26 -23.10
C ARG A 162 -7.12 -0.96 -23.91
N CYS A 163 -6.74 -2.16 -23.51
CA CYS A 163 -7.29 -3.40 -24.05
C CYS A 163 -8.49 -3.77 -23.17
N ARG A 164 -9.69 -3.48 -23.64
CA ARG A 164 -10.97 -3.88 -23.03
C ARG A 164 -10.98 -5.40 -22.86
N PHE A 165 -10.56 -5.90 -21.69
CA PHE A 165 -10.94 -7.23 -21.28
C PHE A 165 -12.24 -7.13 -20.47
N PRO A 166 -13.29 -7.91 -20.83
CA PRO A 166 -14.50 -7.96 -20.03
C PRO A 166 -14.13 -8.49 -18.64
N ALA A 167 -14.62 -7.79 -17.61
CA ALA A 167 -14.48 -8.19 -16.22
C ALA A 167 -15.41 -9.39 -15.93
N VAL A 168 -15.06 -10.56 -16.46
CA VAL A 168 -15.70 -11.83 -16.12
C VAL A 168 -14.58 -12.81 -15.87
N LEU A 169 -14.45 -13.22 -14.65
CA LEU A 169 -13.67 -14.32 -14.05
C LEU A 169 -12.66 -13.88 -12.97
N LEU A 170 -13.21 -13.52 -11.81
CA LEU A 170 -12.49 -13.68 -10.52
C LEU A 170 -13.52 -13.65 -9.37
N CYS A 171 -14.58 -14.48 -9.51
CA CYS A 171 -15.39 -14.97 -8.40
C CYS A 171 -15.51 -16.48 -8.58
N ALA A 172 -14.61 -17.23 -8.00
CA ALA A 172 -14.76 -18.60 -7.59
C ALA A 172 -13.94 -18.81 -6.33
#